data_2c2f31fee1bdcb5f87af62e3b8843896
#
_entry.id   2c2f31fee1bdcb5f87af62e3b8843896
#
_cell.length_a   1.000
_cell.length_b   1.000
_cell.length_c   1.000
_cell.angle_alpha   90.00
_cell.angle_beta   90.00
_cell.angle_gamma   90.00
#
_symmetry.space_group_name_H-M   'P 1'
#
loop_
_entity.id
_entity.type
_entity.pdbx_description
1 polymer ?
#
loop_
_entity_poly.entity_id
_entity_poly.type
_entity_poly.pdbx_seq_one_letter_code
_entity_poly.pdbx_strand_id
1 'polypeptide(L)'
;MTLAKICGLTTAATLDAALRHGASHVGFVFFPPSPRHLEHDAAAGLSARVPGSVARVGVYVDPDEELLGRTVGLVDTVQLHKVTPGRAADIRARFGRETWAAIAIRTQADMAEATGFTGAADRLLYDAKTPPGAALPGGMGLRFDWSLLDGFRHPLPWALSGGLDPANVAAAIARTGAELVDVSSGVESGPGVKDVDKIAAFLKAARS
;
A
#
# COMPACT_ATOMS: atom_id res chain seq x y z
N MET A 1 18.40 4.94 -2.36
CA MET A 1 17.30 5.49 -3.22
C MET A 1 16.00 4.92 -2.68
N THR A 2 15.05 5.78 -2.33
CA THR A 2 13.77 5.36 -1.77
C THR A 2 12.91 4.64 -2.83
N LEU A 3 12.34 3.51 -2.46
CA LEU A 3 11.38 2.76 -3.27
C LEU A 3 10.01 3.44 -3.20
N ALA A 4 9.20 3.30 -4.27
CA ALA A 4 7.88 3.90 -4.29
C ALA A 4 6.84 2.94 -4.87
N LYS A 5 5.69 2.85 -4.18
CA LYS A 5 4.51 2.10 -4.60
C LYS A 5 3.41 3.06 -5.06
N ILE A 6 2.83 2.79 -6.23
CA ILE A 6 1.60 3.44 -6.71
C ILE A 6 0.45 2.48 -6.50
N CYS A 7 -0.47 2.83 -5.60
CA CYS A 7 -1.54 1.96 -5.13
C CYS A 7 -2.89 2.29 -5.76
N GLY A 8 -3.68 1.26 -6.10
CA GLY A 8 -5.02 1.42 -6.64
C GLY A 8 -5.05 1.83 -8.10
N LEU A 9 -4.18 1.23 -8.91
CA LEU A 9 -4.18 1.37 -10.36
C LEU A 9 -5.29 0.54 -10.98
N THR A 10 -6.09 1.15 -11.85
CA THR A 10 -7.28 0.52 -12.46
C THR A 10 -7.27 0.54 -13.98
N THR A 11 -6.31 1.22 -14.61
CA THR A 11 -6.22 1.35 -16.08
C THR A 11 -4.82 1.08 -16.59
N ALA A 12 -4.72 0.60 -17.83
CA ALA A 12 -3.42 0.39 -18.49
C ALA A 12 -2.61 1.70 -18.60
N ALA A 13 -3.25 2.82 -18.91
CA ALA A 13 -2.56 4.11 -19.06
C ALA A 13 -1.86 4.56 -17.76
N THR A 14 -2.53 4.42 -16.62
CA THR A 14 -1.98 4.79 -15.31
C THR A 14 -0.93 3.80 -14.81
N LEU A 15 -1.10 2.50 -15.10
CA LEU A 15 -0.08 1.49 -14.86
C LEU A 15 1.18 1.78 -15.68
N ASP A 16 1.04 2.02 -16.99
CA ASP A 16 2.17 2.32 -17.88
C ASP A 16 2.90 3.61 -17.45
N ALA A 17 2.17 4.61 -16.94
CA ALA A 17 2.78 5.81 -16.35
C ALA A 17 3.61 5.47 -15.09
N ALA A 18 3.06 4.67 -14.17
CA ALA A 18 3.80 4.24 -12.98
C ALA A 18 5.08 3.47 -13.34
N LEU A 19 4.99 2.55 -14.30
CA LEU A 19 6.15 1.76 -14.76
C LEU A 19 7.21 2.63 -15.44
N ARG A 20 6.81 3.51 -16.39
CA ARG A 20 7.74 4.42 -17.09
C ARG A 20 8.48 5.36 -16.14
N HIS A 21 7.81 5.82 -15.11
CA HIS A 21 8.41 6.71 -14.12
C HIS A 21 9.07 5.96 -12.96
N GLY A 22 9.18 4.61 -13.05
CA GLY A 22 10.01 3.76 -12.20
C GLY A 22 9.42 3.49 -10.81
N ALA A 23 8.13 3.27 -10.73
CA ALA A 23 7.56 2.63 -9.54
C ALA A 23 8.25 1.29 -9.29
N SER A 24 8.61 1.02 -8.05
CA SER A 24 9.15 -0.28 -7.63
C SER A 24 8.04 -1.30 -7.33
N HIS A 25 6.86 -0.79 -6.98
CA HIS A 25 5.68 -1.58 -6.65
C HIS A 25 4.43 -0.95 -7.28
N VAL A 26 3.48 -1.78 -7.68
CA VAL A 26 2.16 -1.37 -8.16
C VAL A 26 1.08 -2.10 -7.38
N GLY A 27 0.03 -1.39 -6.97
CA GLY A 27 -1.03 -1.93 -6.11
C GLY A 27 -2.35 -2.12 -6.84
N PHE A 28 -2.94 -3.31 -6.71
CA PHE A 28 -4.27 -3.70 -7.18
C PHE A 28 -5.19 -3.93 -5.99
N VAL A 29 -6.34 -3.27 -5.94
CA VAL A 29 -7.23 -3.32 -4.78
C VAL A 29 -8.33 -4.34 -5.01
N PHE A 30 -8.40 -5.34 -4.13
CA PHE A 30 -9.45 -6.37 -4.10
C PHE A 30 -10.37 -6.13 -2.89
N PHE A 31 -11.16 -5.08 -2.96
CA PHE A 31 -12.12 -4.69 -1.93
C PHE A 31 -13.31 -3.97 -2.59
N PRO A 32 -14.46 -4.63 -2.82
CA PRO A 32 -15.60 -4.09 -3.57
C PRO A 32 -16.11 -2.70 -3.14
N PRO A 33 -16.11 -2.32 -1.84
CA PRO A 33 -16.50 -0.98 -1.44
C PRO A 33 -15.54 0.13 -1.88
N SER A 34 -14.32 -0.21 -2.33
CA SER A 34 -13.33 0.77 -2.77
C SER A 34 -13.62 1.26 -4.20
N PRO A 35 -13.53 2.58 -4.49
CA PRO A 35 -13.60 3.08 -5.86
C PRO A 35 -12.41 2.64 -6.73
N ARG A 36 -11.42 1.97 -6.12
CA ARG A 36 -10.22 1.42 -6.77
C ARG A 36 -10.28 -0.08 -6.93
N HIS A 37 -11.45 -0.68 -6.63
CA HIS A 37 -11.63 -2.13 -6.74
C HIS A 37 -11.41 -2.61 -8.18
N LEU A 38 -10.77 -3.76 -8.31
CA LEU A 38 -10.61 -4.48 -9.56
C LEU A 38 -11.25 -5.86 -9.46
N GLU A 39 -12.07 -6.18 -10.45
CA GLU A 39 -12.50 -7.54 -10.70
C GLU A 39 -11.32 -8.40 -11.20
N HIS A 40 -11.43 -9.70 -11.02
CA HIS A 40 -10.37 -10.67 -11.36
C HIS A 40 -9.78 -10.46 -12.76
N ASP A 41 -10.63 -10.42 -13.79
CA ASP A 41 -10.17 -10.37 -15.18
C ASP A 41 -9.46 -9.04 -15.52
N ALA A 42 -9.96 -7.93 -14.98
CA ALA A 42 -9.31 -6.64 -15.12
C ALA A 42 -7.94 -6.63 -14.42
N ALA A 43 -7.86 -7.20 -13.21
CA ALA A 43 -6.61 -7.33 -12.48
C ALA A 43 -5.62 -8.24 -13.22
N ALA A 44 -6.07 -9.36 -13.78
CA ALA A 44 -5.24 -10.28 -14.56
C ALA A 44 -4.63 -9.57 -15.80
N GLY A 45 -5.46 -8.81 -16.52
CA GLY A 45 -5.00 -8.03 -17.68
C GLY A 45 -3.95 -6.97 -17.32
N LEU A 46 -4.09 -6.29 -16.18
CA LEU A 46 -3.10 -5.33 -15.70
C LEU A 46 -1.84 -6.04 -15.17
N SER A 47 -2.01 -7.09 -14.38
CA SER A 47 -0.91 -7.87 -13.81
C SER A 47 0.03 -8.41 -14.88
N ALA A 48 -0.51 -8.91 -16.00
CA ALA A 48 0.26 -9.42 -17.12
C ALA A 48 1.16 -8.38 -17.81
N ARG A 49 0.88 -7.08 -17.62
CA ARG A 49 1.68 -5.97 -18.17
C ARG A 49 2.86 -5.58 -17.27
N VAL A 50 2.88 -6.03 -16.02
CA VAL A 50 3.91 -5.62 -15.04
C VAL A 50 5.18 -6.44 -15.29
N PRO A 51 6.34 -5.80 -15.55
CA PRO A 51 7.59 -6.53 -15.72
C PRO A 51 8.05 -7.16 -14.40
N GLY A 52 8.79 -8.27 -14.48
CA GLY A 52 9.27 -9.00 -13.30
C GLY A 52 10.18 -8.22 -12.34
N SER A 53 10.66 -7.05 -12.75
CA SER A 53 11.44 -6.14 -11.90
C SER A 53 10.59 -5.23 -11.00
N VAL A 54 9.26 -5.23 -11.16
CA VAL A 54 8.31 -4.42 -10.39
C VAL A 54 7.36 -5.36 -9.65
N ALA A 55 7.23 -5.20 -8.33
CA ALA A 55 6.38 -6.06 -7.52
C ALA A 55 4.89 -5.68 -7.66
N ARG A 56 4.04 -6.68 -7.84
CA ARG A 56 2.58 -6.56 -7.86
C ARG A 56 2.05 -6.79 -6.46
N VAL A 57 1.36 -5.82 -5.90
CA VAL A 57 0.81 -5.87 -4.55
C VAL A 57 -0.70 -5.94 -4.59
N GLY A 58 -1.29 -7.05 -4.14
CA GLY A 58 -2.72 -7.17 -3.91
C GLY A 58 -3.10 -6.55 -2.57
N VAL A 59 -4.05 -5.64 -2.56
CA VAL A 59 -4.51 -4.94 -1.36
C VAL A 59 -5.88 -5.45 -0.96
N TYR A 60 -5.97 -5.94 0.27
CA TYR A 60 -7.14 -6.62 0.81
C TYR A 60 -7.57 -6.02 2.15
N VAL A 61 -8.86 -6.08 2.43
CA VAL A 61 -9.44 -5.67 3.72
C VAL A 61 -10.20 -6.86 4.29
N ASP A 62 -9.68 -7.48 5.35
CA ASP A 62 -10.25 -8.67 6.01
C ASP A 62 -10.77 -9.72 4.98
N PRO A 63 -9.90 -10.23 4.09
CA PRO A 63 -10.33 -11.07 2.99
C PRO A 63 -10.73 -12.47 3.45
N ASP A 64 -11.74 -13.04 2.79
CA ASP A 64 -12.06 -14.45 2.90
C ASP A 64 -11.14 -15.32 2.02
N GLU A 65 -11.26 -16.62 2.20
CA GLU A 65 -10.44 -17.61 1.48
C GLU A 65 -10.78 -17.70 -0.02
N GLU A 66 -12.02 -17.43 -0.38
CA GLU A 66 -12.47 -17.46 -1.78
C GLU A 66 -11.81 -16.32 -2.56
N LEU A 67 -11.88 -15.10 -2.05
CA LEU A 67 -11.24 -13.94 -2.67
C LEU A 67 -9.73 -14.12 -2.81
N LEU A 68 -9.07 -14.57 -1.74
CA LEU A 68 -7.63 -14.86 -1.78
C LEU A 68 -7.31 -15.94 -2.79
N GLY A 69 -8.03 -17.07 -2.79
CA GLY A 69 -7.81 -18.18 -3.70
C GLY A 69 -7.92 -17.79 -5.18
N ARG A 70 -8.82 -16.85 -5.49
CA ARG A 70 -9.02 -16.35 -6.86
C ARG A 70 -7.97 -15.34 -7.31
N THR A 71 -7.41 -14.52 -6.39
CA THR A 71 -6.64 -13.33 -6.78
C THR A 71 -5.16 -13.39 -6.42
N VAL A 72 -4.77 -14.22 -5.45
CA VAL A 72 -3.37 -14.28 -4.97
C VAL A 72 -2.38 -14.72 -6.06
N GLY A 73 -2.83 -15.49 -7.04
CA GLY A 73 -2.02 -15.88 -8.20
C GLY A 73 -1.62 -14.73 -9.12
N LEU A 74 -2.31 -13.59 -9.03
CA LEU A 74 -2.07 -12.41 -9.85
C LEU A 74 -1.01 -11.46 -9.27
N VAL A 75 -0.56 -11.70 -8.03
CA VAL A 75 0.29 -10.76 -7.28
C VAL A 75 1.49 -11.46 -6.65
N ASP A 76 2.51 -10.69 -6.34
CA ASP A 76 3.73 -11.17 -5.67
C ASP A 76 3.62 -11.00 -4.16
N THR A 77 2.89 -9.98 -3.73
CA THR A 77 2.74 -9.55 -2.35
C THR A 77 1.27 -9.38 -1.98
N VAL A 78 0.90 -9.77 -0.78
CA VAL A 78 -0.43 -9.59 -0.19
C VAL A 78 -0.36 -8.53 0.90
N GLN A 79 -0.99 -7.38 0.69
CA GLN A 79 -1.13 -6.30 1.68
C GLN A 79 -2.49 -6.40 2.38
N LEU A 80 -2.46 -6.56 3.69
CA LEU A 80 -3.64 -6.86 4.52
C LEU A 80 -4.00 -5.68 5.42
N HIS A 81 -5.23 -5.22 5.31
CA HIS A 81 -5.84 -4.26 6.23
C HIS A 81 -6.85 -4.97 7.13
N LYS A 82 -6.97 -4.51 8.39
CA LYS A 82 -7.95 -4.99 9.38
C LYS A 82 -7.87 -6.49 9.67
N VAL A 83 -6.67 -7.05 9.68
CA VAL A 83 -6.44 -8.44 10.07
C VAL A 83 -5.69 -8.52 11.39
N THR A 84 -5.89 -9.63 12.11
CA THR A 84 -5.07 -9.95 13.29
C THR A 84 -3.71 -10.53 12.86
N PRO A 85 -2.68 -10.49 13.73
CA PRO A 85 -1.41 -11.16 13.47
C PRO A 85 -1.56 -12.65 13.13
N GLY A 86 -2.42 -13.37 13.85
CA GLY A 86 -2.70 -14.79 13.57
C GLY A 86 -3.24 -14.98 12.15
N ARG A 87 -4.22 -14.16 11.73
CA ARG A 87 -4.77 -14.24 10.37
C ARG A 87 -3.74 -13.92 9.30
N ALA A 88 -2.86 -12.96 9.55
CA ALA A 88 -1.76 -12.64 8.62
C ALA A 88 -0.79 -13.81 8.48
N ALA A 89 -0.43 -14.46 9.60
CA ALA A 89 0.43 -15.65 9.58
C ALA A 89 -0.20 -16.83 8.82
N ASP A 90 -1.50 -17.07 9.00
CA ASP A 90 -2.24 -18.14 8.30
C ASP A 90 -2.24 -17.89 6.79
N ILE A 91 -2.53 -16.65 6.35
CA ILE A 91 -2.53 -16.27 4.93
C ILE A 91 -1.11 -16.45 4.35
N ARG A 92 -0.10 -15.96 5.07
CA ARG A 92 1.31 -16.08 4.66
C ARG A 92 1.72 -17.56 4.49
N ALA A 93 1.41 -18.38 5.47
CA ALA A 93 1.75 -19.82 5.42
C ALA A 93 1.02 -20.56 4.31
N ARG A 94 -0.27 -20.26 4.10
CA ARG A 94 -1.10 -20.93 3.12
C ARG A 94 -0.76 -20.59 1.68
N PHE A 95 -0.51 -19.30 1.39
CA PHE A 95 -0.34 -18.82 0.01
C PHE A 95 1.12 -18.60 -0.40
N GLY A 96 2.06 -18.61 0.56
CA GLY A 96 3.49 -18.48 0.28
C GLY A 96 3.87 -17.16 -0.40
N ARG A 97 3.11 -16.08 -0.15
CA ARG A 97 3.38 -14.75 -0.69
C ARG A 97 4.00 -13.85 0.36
N GLU A 98 4.84 -12.91 -0.08
CA GLU A 98 5.26 -11.82 0.79
C GLU A 98 4.01 -11.15 1.38
N THR A 99 3.95 -11.01 2.69
CA THR A 99 2.77 -10.54 3.41
C THR A 99 3.07 -9.24 4.12
N TRP A 100 2.32 -8.18 3.79
CA TRP A 100 2.40 -6.89 4.43
C TRP A 100 1.19 -6.67 5.33
N ALA A 101 1.43 -6.17 6.55
CA ALA A 101 0.38 -5.79 7.48
C ALA A 101 0.25 -4.26 7.51
N ALA A 102 -0.93 -3.74 7.18
CA ALA A 102 -1.23 -2.32 7.28
C ALA A 102 -1.66 -1.97 8.71
N ILE A 103 -0.89 -1.09 9.34
CA ILE A 103 -1.13 -0.58 10.70
C ILE A 103 -1.70 0.83 10.57
N ALA A 104 -2.91 1.03 11.09
CA ALA A 104 -3.59 2.31 11.06
C ALA A 104 -3.15 3.19 12.24
N ILE A 105 -2.43 4.29 11.97
CA ILE A 105 -1.77 5.12 12.97
C ILE A 105 -2.50 6.44 13.18
N ARG A 106 -2.75 6.79 14.44
CA ARG A 106 -3.21 8.10 14.92
C ARG A 106 -2.48 8.52 16.18
N THR A 107 -2.10 7.56 17.03
CA THR A 107 -1.49 7.77 18.34
C THR A 107 -0.30 6.86 18.55
N GLN A 108 0.52 7.15 19.57
CA GLN A 108 1.63 6.28 19.95
C GLN A 108 1.18 4.87 20.35
N ALA A 109 -0.03 4.73 20.89
CA ALA A 109 -0.59 3.41 21.25
C ALA A 109 -0.84 2.54 20.01
N ASP A 110 -1.22 3.14 18.87
CA ASP A 110 -1.42 2.40 17.62
C ASP A 110 -0.09 1.80 17.10
N MET A 111 1.05 2.48 17.37
CA MET A 111 2.38 1.97 16.99
C MET A 111 2.74 0.65 17.70
N ALA A 112 2.22 0.44 18.92
CA ALA A 112 2.48 -0.79 19.66
C ALA A 112 1.90 -2.04 18.99
N GLU A 113 0.84 -1.89 18.16
CA GLU A 113 0.25 -2.98 17.39
C GLU A 113 1.26 -3.62 16.41
N ALA A 114 2.24 -2.84 15.96
CA ALA A 114 3.26 -3.29 15.02
C ALA A 114 4.05 -4.50 15.52
N THR A 115 4.32 -4.57 16.83
CA THR A 115 5.10 -5.67 17.43
C THR A 115 4.40 -7.02 17.36
N GLY A 116 3.06 -7.02 17.36
CA GLY A 116 2.26 -8.23 17.24
C GLY A 116 2.42 -8.94 15.89
N PHE A 117 2.89 -8.26 14.87
CA PHE A 117 3.09 -8.84 13.54
C PHE A 117 4.48 -9.45 13.32
N THR A 118 5.35 -9.43 14.34
CA THR A 118 6.65 -10.11 14.28
C THR A 118 6.46 -11.61 14.02
N GLY A 119 7.05 -12.12 12.94
CA GLY A 119 6.86 -13.51 12.50
C GLY A 119 5.55 -13.79 11.74
N ALA A 120 4.58 -12.87 11.80
CA ALA A 120 3.28 -13.00 11.12
C ALA A 120 3.24 -12.31 9.74
N ALA A 121 4.06 -11.29 9.55
CA ALA A 121 4.20 -10.56 8.30
C ALA A 121 5.68 -10.37 7.94
N ASP A 122 5.95 -9.97 6.69
CA ASP A 122 7.29 -9.69 6.19
C ASP A 122 7.61 -8.19 6.21
N ARG A 123 6.56 -7.34 6.16
CA ARG A 123 6.66 -5.88 6.17
C ARG A 123 5.44 -5.24 6.83
N LEU A 124 5.64 -4.06 7.40
CA LEU A 124 4.57 -3.20 7.90
C LEU A 124 4.31 -2.05 6.91
N LEU A 125 3.06 -1.64 6.78
CA LEU A 125 2.68 -0.41 6.10
C LEU A 125 2.02 0.51 7.14
N TYR A 126 2.64 1.61 7.49
CA TYR A 126 2.04 2.62 8.36
C TYR A 126 1.16 3.56 7.55
N ASP A 127 -0.14 3.52 7.81
CA ASP A 127 -1.15 4.34 7.14
C ASP A 127 -1.90 5.21 8.16
N ALA A 128 -2.45 6.34 7.72
CA ALA A 128 -3.24 7.19 8.61
C ALA A 128 -4.55 6.51 9.00
N LYS A 129 -4.82 6.46 10.31
CA LYS A 129 -6.08 5.89 10.83
C LYS A 129 -7.27 6.74 10.41
N THR A 130 -8.20 6.12 9.72
CA THR A 130 -9.44 6.78 9.30
C THR A 130 -10.36 7.05 10.50
N PRO A 131 -11.25 8.06 10.41
CA PRO A 131 -12.25 8.30 11.45
C PRO A 131 -13.13 7.08 11.69
N PRO A 132 -13.68 6.91 12.90
CA PRO A 132 -14.69 5.88 13.16
C PRO A 132 -15.86 5.98 12.17
N GLY A 133 -16.31 4.85 11.64
CA GLY A 133 -17.41 4.79 10.67
C GLY A 133 -17.02 5.12 9.22
N ALA A 134 -15.74 5.39 8.92
CA ALA A 134 -15.31 5.57 7.55
C ALA A 134 -15.50 4.28 6.72
N ALA A 135 -16.02 4.42 5.50
CA ALA A 135 -16.29 3.29 4.60
C ALA A 135 -14.99 2.60 4.12
N LEU A 136 -13.86 3.35 4.07
CA LEU A 136 -12.58 2.85 3.61
C LEU A 136 -11.55 2.86 4.74
N PRO A 137 -10.68 1.84 4.84
CA PRO A 137 -9.63 1.78 5.85
C PRO A 137 -8.42 2.68 5.53
N GLY A 138 -8.34 3.23 4.32
CA GLY A 138 -7.25 4.09 3.86
C GLY A 138 -7.58 4.78 2.55
N GLY A 139 -6.61 5.50 1.96
CA GLY A 139 -6.77 6.17 0.68
C GLY A 139 -7.71 7.40 0.71
N MET A 140 -7.89 8.02 1.88
CA MET A 140 -8.71 9.22 2.09
C MET A 140 -7.90 10.52 2.13
N GLY A 141 -6.61 10.48 1.81
CA GLY A 141 -5.72 11.65 1.86
C GLY A 141 -5.38 12.14 3.27
N LEU A 142 -5.75 11.38 4.30
CA LEU A 142 -5.43 11.72 5.69
C LEU A 142 -3.95 11.45 5.97
N ARG A 143 -3.34 12.31 6.79
CA ARG A 143 -1.99 12.13 7.31
C ARG A 143 -2.04 11.91 8.81
N PHE A 144 -1.09 11.14 9.33
CA PHE A 144 -0.78 11.10 10.76
C PHE A 144 0.47 11.93 11.05
N ASP A 145 0.67 12.26 12.31
CA ASP A 145 1.87 12.96 12.74
C ASP A 145 3.08 12.04 12.65
N TRP A 146 3.99 12.34 11.73
CA TRP A 146 5.21 11.55 11.50
C TRP A 146 6.16 11.55 12.71
N SER A 147 6.01 12.49 13.66
CA SER A 147 6.78 12.45 14.90
C SER A 147 6.53 11.22 15.75
N LEU A 148 5.40 10.53 15.53
CA LEU A 148 5.10 9.24 16.16
C LEU A 148 6.10 8.12 15.79
N LEU A 149 6.82 8.29 14.69
CA LEU A 149 7.87 7.37 14.24
C LEU A 149 9.23 7.65 14.88
N ASP A 150 9.39 8.81 15.56
CA ASP A 150 10.67 9.23 16.15
C ASP A 150 11.12 8.25 17.24
N GLY A 151 12.29 7.66 17.06
CA GLY A 151 12.85 6.71 18.02
C GLY A 151 12.10 5.38 18.13
N PHE A 152 11.04 5.16 17.35
CA PHE A 152 10.35 3.88 17.34
C PHE A 152 11.22 2.81 16.69
N ARG A 153 11.41 1.68 17.39
CA ARG A 153 12.12 0.52 16.84
C ARG A 153 11.15 -0.34 16.06
N HIS A 154 11.22 -0.23 14.74
CA HIS A 154 10.37 -0.99 13.84
C HIS A 154 10.71 -2.49 13.95
N PRO A 155 9.73 -3.37 14.28
CA PRO A 155 10.01 -4.80 14.44
C PRO A 155 10.24 -5.54 13.13
N LEU A 156 9.84 -4.94 12.00
CA LEU A 156 9.96 -5.45 10.64
C LEU A 156 10.35 -4.32 9.69
N PRO A 157 10.86 -4.62 8.47
CA PRO A 157 10.91 -3.65 7.39
C PRO A 157 9.55 -2.95 7.24
N TRP A 158 9.55 -1.67 6.87
CA TRP A 158 8.30 -0.91 6.84
C TRP A 158 8.21 0.04 5.64
N ALA A 159 6.99 0.48 5.37
CA ALA A 159 6.65 1.46 4.35
C ALA A 159 5.82 2.59 4.97
N LEU A 160 6.00 3.81 4.49
CA LEU A 160 5.20 4.98 4.86
C LEU A 160 4.06 5.17 3.87
N SER A 161 2.85 5.26 4.38
CA SER A 161 1.64 5.62 3.64
C SER A 161 0.85 6.71 4.38
N GLY A 162 -0.33 7.06 3.90
CA GLY A 162 -1.23 8.03 4.53
C GLY A 162 -0.97 9.47 4.11
N GLY A 163 -1.80 9.96 3.20
CA GLY A 163 -1.83 11.36 2.77
C GLY A 163 -0.56 11.86 2.10
N LEU A 164 0.27 10.97 1.57
CA LEU A 164 1.42 11.35 0.74
C LEU A 164 0.94 11.86 -0.62
N ASP A 165 1.67 12.85 -1.13
CA ASP A 165 1.44 13.49 -2.41
C ASP A 165 2.77 14.02 -3.00
N PRO A 166 2.80 14.50 -4.26
CA PRO A 166 4.03 15.02 -4.87
C PRO A 166 4.67 16.19 -4.11
N ALA A 167 3.88 16.97 -3.36
CA ALA A 167 4.37 18.14 -2.66
C ALA A 167 5.01 17.84 -1.30
N ASN A 168 4.67 16.68 -0.69
CA ASN A 168 5.09 16.35 0.67
C ASN A 168 6.01 15.12 0.79
N VAL A 169 6.06 14.26 -0.23
CA VAL A 169 6.77 12.96 -0.12
C VAL A 169 8.26 13.11 0.16
N ALA A 170 8.94 14.08 -0.44
CA ALA A 170 10.37 14.33 -0.17
C ALA A 170 10.61 14.74 1.31
N ALA A 171 9.77 15.62 1.84
CA ALA A 171 9.83 16.01 3.25
C ALA A 171 9.49 14.82 4.18
N ALA A 172 8.53 13.98 3.79
CA ALA A 172 8.17 12.78 4.54
C ALA A 172 9.36 11.80 4.63
N ILE A 173 10.03 11.55 3.51
CA ILE A 173 11.22 10.69 3.45
C ILE A 173 12.35 11.25 4.31
N ALA A 174 12.67 12.55 4.15
CA ALA A 174 13.73 13.20 4.93
C ALA A 174 13.45 13.18 6.44
N ARG A 175 12.17 13.31 6.83
CA ARG A 175 11.75 13.33 8.24
C ARG A 175 11.75 11.95 8.87
N THR A 176 11.34 10.91 8.13
CA THR A 176 11.08 9.58 8.70
C THR A 176 12.16 8.56 8.38
N GLY A 177 12.99 8.81 7.36
CA GLY A 177 13.94 7.81 6.86
C GLY A 177 13.28 6.63 6.14
N ALA A 178 12.03 6.77 5.69
CA ALA A 178 11.31 5.70 5.00
C ALA A 178 12.04 5.24 3.74
N GLU A 179 12.34 3.94 3.65
CA GLU A 179 12.96 3.33 2.47
C GLU A 179 11.96 2.97 1.38
N LEU A 180 10.68 2.88 1.73
CA LEU A 180 9.56 2.64 0.82
C LEU A 180 8.41 3.58 1.18
N VAL A 181 7.87 4.27 0.18
CA VAL A 181 6.67 5.12 0.32
C VAL A 181 5.54 4.58 -0.55
N ASP A 182 4.31 4.71 -0.06
CA ASP A 182 3.09 4.27 -0.74
C ASP A 182 2.12 5.44 -0.93
N VAL A 183 1.61 5.60 -2.14
CA VAL A 183 0.64 6.64 -2.46
C VAL A 183 -0.57 6.07 -3.18
N SER A 184 -1.76 6.53 -2.80
CA SER A 184 -3.00 6.24 -3.51
C SER A 184 -3.72 7.52 -3.92
N SER A 185 -4.50 8.14 -3.03
CA SER A 185 -5.32 9.34 -3.34
C SER A 185 -4.49 10.58 -3.70
N GLY A 186 -3.25 10.72 -3.20
CA GLY A 186 -2.39 11.86 -3.50
C GLY A 186 -1.96 12.00 -4.97
N VAL A 187 -2.19 10.95 -5.78
CA VAL A 187 -1.95 10.96 -7.23
C VAL A 187 -3.24 10.76 -8.02
N GLU A 188 -4.37 11.23 -7.47
CA GLU A 188 -5.69 11.18 -8.10
C GLU A 188 -6.20 12.58 -8.46
N SER A 189 -7.01 12.66 -9.52
CA SER A 189 -7.79 13.85 -9.88
C SER A 189 -9.20 13.83 -9.25
N GLY A 190 -9.68 12.66 -8.86
CA GLY A 190 -10.91 12.38 -8.14
C GLY A 190 -10.87 10.97 -7.57
N PRO A 191 -11.79 10.59 -6.65
CA PRO A 191 -11.76 9.28 -6.00
C PRO A 191 -11.68 8.12 -7.01
N GLY A 192 -10.60 7.34 -6.96
CA GLY A 192 -10.36 6.21 -7.85
C GLY A 192 -9.82 6.57 -9.25
N VAL A 193 -9.71 7.86 -9.58
CA VAL A 193 -9.23 8.33 -10.90
C VAL A 193 -7.79 8.80 -10.78
N LYS A 194 -6.84 7.95 -11.17
CA LYS A 194 -5.40 8.28 -11.15
C LYS A 194 -5.06 9.31 -12.22
N ASP A 195 -4.15 10.22 -11.87
CA ASP A 195 -3.60 11.27 -12.72
C ASP A 195 -2.16 10.93 -13.10
N VAL A 196 -1.87 10.81 -14.38
CA VAL A 196 -0.55 10.40 -14.88
C VAL A 196 0.55 11.40 -14.57
N ASP A 197 0.23 12.70 -14.57
CA ASP A 197 1.20 13.75 -14.27
C ASP A 197 1.53 13.78 -12.78
N LYS A 198 0.53 13.56 -11.91
CA LYS A 198 0.75 13.42 -10.47
C LYS A 198 1.55 12.16 -10.14
N ILE A 199 1.33 11.03 -10.83
CA ILE A 199 2.14 9.83 -10.69
C ILE A 199 3.61 10.15 -11.03
N ALA A 200 3.85 10.79 -12.17
CA ALA A 200 5.19 11.20 -12.60
C ALA A 200 5.87 12.12 -11.57
N ALA A 201 5.14 13.15 -11.12
CA ALA A 201 5.63 14.11 -10.14
C ALA A 201 5.96 13.45 -8.78
N PHE A 202 5.10 12.56 -8.30
CA PHE A 202 5.33 11.82 -7.05
C PHE A 202 6.59 10.95 -7.13
N LEU A 203 6.72 10.15 -8.20
CA LEU A 203 7.86 9.26 -8.39
C LEU A 203 9.17 10.02 -8.58
N LYS A 204 9.13 11.22 -9.18
CA LYS A 204 10.27 12.12 -9.24
C LYS A 204 10.65 12.65 -7.86
N ALA A 205 9.68 13.16 -7.10
CA ALA A 205 9.90 13.73 -5.77
C ALA A 205 10.37 12.69 -4.74
N ALA A 206 9.92 11.44 -4.84
CA ALA A 206 10.34 10.35 -3.95
C ALA A 206 11.79 9.91 -4.13
N ARG A 207 12.47 10.33 -5.21
CA ARG A 207 13.88 10.02 -5.49
C ARG A 207 14.85 11.19 -5.24
N SER A 208 14.30 12.37 -4.96
CA SER A 208 15.10 13.55 -4.63
C SER A 208 15.68 13.44 -3.24
#